data_9eba63e82298ef50dcd8d3c485c8f522
#
_entry.id   9eba63e82298ef50dcd8d3c485c8f522
#
_cell.length_a   1.000
_cell.length_b   1.000
_cell.length_c   1.000
_cell.angle_alpha   90.00
_cell.angle_beta   90.00
_cell.angle_gamma   90.00
#
_symmetry.space_group_name_H-M   'P 1'
#
loop_
_entity.id
_entity.type
_entity.pdbx_description
1 polymer ?
#
loop_
_entity_poly.entity_id
_entity_poly.type
_entity_poly.pdbx_seq_one_letter_code
_entity_poly.pdbx_strand_id
1 'polypeptide(L)'
;MALTPATLVSKNIFDPMLAGFADSNPKMREETLKNLVYVLDKIDETQIRDKLLRSINNLQGDQEASLRTNATIFLGKLSSRVAEEVRHRAIYPGFARAMKDPFVHCRIAGLKSTLACLSIIDKPFFATKLLPQVCALTVDGNSIVRELAINVIEESLHGLKDLNGEMKSQQAAKEAERERLGVAEKERLSASNI
;
A
#
# COMPACT_ATOMS: atom_id res chain seq x y z
N MET A 1 -22.72 24.57 11.00
CA MET A 1 -22.90 23.13 11.29
C MET A 1 -22.01 22.81 12.48
N ALA A 2 -22.58 22.45 13.63
CA ALA A 2 -21.79 22.06 14.80
C ALA A 2 -21.03 20.78 14.47
N LEU A 3 -19.70 20.79 14.64
CA LEU A 3 -18.85 19.64 14.39
C LEU A 3 -19.18 18.56 15.43
N THR A 4 -19.77 17.45 15.00
CA THR A 4 -20.02 16.31 15.87
C THR A 4 -18.68 15.80 16.43
N PRO A 5 -18.53 15.65 17.75
CA PRO A 5 -17.29 15.18 18.36
C PRO A 5 -16.88 13.81 17.82
N ALA A 6 -15.57 13.60 17.62
CA ALA A 6 -15.02 12.34 17.08
C ALA A 6 -15.46 11.11 17.91
N THR A 7 -15.55 11.23 19.22
CA THR A 7 -16.02 10.17 20.13
C THR A 7 -17.46 9.73 19.88
N LEU A 8 -18.36 10.67 19.52
CA LEU A 8 -19.76 10.35 19.19
C LEU A 8 -19.86 9.69 17.81
N VAL A 9 -19.06 10.15 16.84
CA VAL A 9 -19.00 9.53 15.50
C VAL A 9 -18.48 8.10 15.60
N SER A 10 -17.39 7.92 16.32
CA SER A 10 -16.77 6.61 16.53
C SER A 10 -17.75 5.59 17.11
N LYS A 11 -18.42 5.92 18.20
CA LYS A 11 -19.26 4.98 18.95
C LYS A 11 -20.64 4.79 18.34
N ASN A 12 -21.27 5.87 17.85
CA ASN A 12 -22.68 5.84 17.47
C ASN A 12 -22.92 5.75 15.95
N ILE A 13 -21.87 5.98 15.12
CA ILE A 13 -22.00 5.96 13.66
C ILE A 13 -21.08 4.91 13.05
N PHE A 14 -19.80 4.90 13.41
CA PHE A 14 -18.80 4.06 12.75
C PHE A 14 -19.05 2.56 12.99
N ASP A 15 -19.25 2.14 14.25
CA ASP A 15 -19.47 0.71 14.54
C ASP A 15 -20.77 0.18 13.88
N PRO A 16 -21.92 0.88 13.90
CA PRO A 16 -23.08 0.50 13.12
C PRO A 16 -22.85 0.47 11.59
N MET A 17 -22.07 1.41 11.05
CA MET A 17 -21.71 1.41 9.61
C MET A 17 -20.93 0.17 9.20
N LEU A 18 -20.06 -0.38 10.06
CA LEU A 18 -19.31 -1.59 9.75
C LEU A 18 -20.22 -2.78 9.43
N ALA A 19 -21.39 -2.88 10.06
CA ALA A 19 -22.37 -3.92 9.76
C ALA A 19 -22.92 -3.80 8.32
N GLY A 20 -23.04 -2.59 7.80
CA GLY A 20 -23.52 -2.34 6.44
C GLY A 20 -22.60 -2.90 5.35
N PHE A 21 -21.32 -3.15 5.65
CA PHE A 21 -20.40 -3.81 4.70
C PHE A 21 -20.68 -5.30 4.51
N ALA A 22 -21.42 -5.94 5.43
CA ALA A 22 -21.82 -7.34 5.35
C ALA A 22 -23.30 -7.53 4.96
N ASP A 23 -23.99 -6.46 4.57
CA ASP A 23 -25.40 -6.53 4.16
C ASP A 23 -25.57 -7.43 2.92
N SER A 24 -26.64 -8.19 2.88
CA SER A 24 -26.98 -9.05 1.75
C SER A 24 -27.24 -8.27 0.46
N ASN A 25 -27.75 -7.04 0.58
CA ASN A 25 -28.02 -6.15 -0.54
C ASN A 25 -26.73 -5.41 -0.97
N PRO A 26 -26.24 -5.63 -2.21
CA PRO A 26 -25.03 -4.98 -2.69
C PRO A 26 -25.14 -3.44 -2.71
N LYS A 27 -26.33 -2.91 -2.91
CA LYS A 27 -26.55 -1.47 -2.88
C LYS A 27 -26.33 -0.89 -1.46
N MET A 28 -26.70 -1.62 -0.43
CA MET A 28 -26.43 -1.21 0.96
C MET A 28 -24.92 -1.22 1.26
N ARG A 29 -24.20 -2.24 0.79
CA ARG A 29 -22.73 -2.27 0.92
C ARG A 29 -22.07 -1.10 0.19
N GLU A 30 -22.55 -0.77 -1.01
CA GLU A 30 -22.06 0.35 -1.81
C GLU A 30 -22.31 1.70 -1.13
N GLU A 31 -23.53 1.94 -0.66
CA GLU A 31 -23.88 3.19 0.05
C GLU A 31 -23.10 3.31 1.37
N THR A 32 -22.88 2.22 2.08
CA THR A 32 -22.03 2.21 3.27
C THR A 32 -20.61 2.68 2.94
N LEU A 33 -20.01 2.17 1.86
CA LEU A 33 -18.66 2.55 1.42
C LEU A 33 -18.60 4.02 0.99
N LYS A 34 -19.62 4.51 0.26
CA LYS A 34 -19.70 5.93 -0.14
C LYS A 34 -19.83 6.85 1.06
N ASN A 35 -20.68 6.51 2.01
CA ASN A 35 -20.94 7.34 3.19
C ASN A 35 -19.78 7.34 4.18
N LEU A 36 -18.92 6.31 4.17
CA LEU A 36 -17.74 6.24 5.01
C LEU A 36 -16.79 7.44 4.79
N VAL A 37 -16.72 7.97 3.58
CA VAL A 37 -15.87 9.14 3.26
C VAL A 37 -16.22 10.36 4.15
N TYR A 38 -17.50 10.53 4.51
CA TYR A 38 -17.94 11.67 5.32
C TYR A 38 -17.57 11.59 6.80
N VAL A 39 -17.28 10.38 7.27
CA VAL A 39 -16.91 10.15 8.68
C VAL A 39 -15.43 9.81 8.85
N LEU A 40 -14.71 9.58 7.75
CA LEU A 40 -13.34 9.11 7.78
C LEU A 40 -12.41 10.01 8.61
N ASP A 41 -12.57 11.32 8.54
CA ASP A 41 -11.74 12.28 9.29
C ASP A 41 -12.00 12.24 10.81
N LYS A 42 -13.06 11.57 11.24
CA LYS A 42 -13.41 11.38 12.66
C LYS A 42 -12.99 10.02 13.21
N ILE A 43 -12.42 9.17 12.38
CA ILE A 43 -11.98 7.81 12.72
C ILE A 43 -10.48 7.85 12.97
N ASP A 44 -10.04 7.33 14.11
CA ASP A 44 -8.63 7.24 14.46
C ASP A 44 -7.92 6.07 13.75
N GLU A 45 -6.58 6.11 13.77
CA GLU A 45 -5.75 5.09 13.13
C GLU A 45 -6.02 3.67 13.69
N THR A 46 -6.28 3.54 14.99
CA THR A 46 -6.54 2.25 15.63
C THR A 46 -7.82 1.62 15.07
N GLN A 47 -8.87 2.42 14.92
CA GLN A 47 -10.13 1.97 14.34
C GLN A 47 -9.98 1.62 12.85
N ILE A 48 -9.20 2.40 12.12
CA ILE A 48 -8.87 2.09 10.72
C ILE A 48 -8.16 0.74 10.65
N ARG A 49 -7.10 0.56 11.44
CA ARG A 49 -6.26 -0.65 11.44
C ARG A 49 -7.03 -1.89 11.88
N ASP A 50 -7.75 -1.81 12.99
CA ASP A 50 -8.28 -3.00 13.67
C ASP A 50 -9.66 -3.42 13.14
N LYS A 51 -10.45 -2.48 12.63
CA LYS A 51 -11.83 -2.73 12.18
C LYS A 51 -12.02 -2.46 10.69
N LEU A 52 -11.73 -1.23 10.24
CA LEU A 52 -12.10 -0.79 8.91
C LEU A 52 -11.35 -1.54 7.80
N LEU A 53 -10.04 -1.67 7.91
CA LEU A 53 -9.22 -2.35 6.90
C LEU A 53 -9.67 -3.78 6.65
N ARG A 54 -10.12 -4.49 7.69
CA ARG A 54 -10.67 -5.84 7.53
C ARG A 54 -11.92 -5.84 6.65
N SER A 55 -12.86 -4.92 6.92
CA SER A 55 -14.10 -4.81 6.15
C SER A 55 -13.84 -4.42 4.69
N ILE A 56 -12.94 -3.45 4.46
CA ILE A 56 -12.58 -3.02 3.10
C ILE A 56 -11.86 -4.14 2.34
N ASN A 57 -10.95 -4.88 2.98
CA ASN A 57 -10.29 -6.03 2.34
C ASN A 57 -11.28 -7.15 1.99
N ASN A 58 -12.32 -7.36 2.80
CA ASN A 58 -13.38 -8.32 2.49
C ASN A 58 -14.17 -7.88 1.25
N LEU A 59 -14.48 -6.58 1.11
CA LEU A 59 -15.16 -6.03 -0.08
C LEU A 59 -14.35 -6.20 -1.37
N GLN A 60 -13.03 -6.39 -1.31
CA GLN A 60 -12.24 -6.75 -2.49
C GLN A 60 -12.51 -8.16 -3.00
N GLY A 61 -13.19 -9.01 -2.23
CA GLY A 61 -13.69 -10.32 -2.62
C GLY A 61 -15.19 -10.34 -2.97
N ASP A 62 -15.84 -9.18 -3.05
CA ASP A 62 -17.27 -9.08 -3.34
C ASP A 62 -17.61 -9.59 -4.73
N GLN A 63 -18.83 -10.13 -4.91
CA GLN A 63 -19.32 -10.57 -6.21
C GLN A 63 -19.48 -9.38 -7.17
N GLU A 64 -19.87 -8.22 -6.65
CA GLU A 64 -20.04 -7.00 -7.43
C GLU A 64 -18.69 -6.35 -7.76
N ALA A 65 -18.36 -6.26 -9.04
CA ALA A 65 -17.12 -5.69 -9.52
C ALA A 65 -16.95 -4.21 -9.16
N SER A 66 -18.03 -3.45 -9.08
CA SER A 66 -18.03 -2.05 -8.65
C SER A 66 -17.60 -1.92 -7.19
N LEU A 67 -18.03 -2.81 -6.31
CA LEU A 67 -17.63 -2.83 -4.90
C LEU A 67 -16.15 -3.17 -4.75
N ARG A 68 -15.63 -4.17 -5.46
CA ARG A 68 -14.20 -4.51 -5.45
C ARG A 68 -13.35 -3.32 -5.92
N THR A 69 -13.80 -2.64 -6.98
CA THR A 69 -13.13 -1.44 -7.51
C THR A 69 -13.10 -0.31 -6.49
N ASN A 70 -14.27 0.02 -5.91
CA ASN A 70 -14.39 1.11 -4.94
C ASN A 70 -13.63 0.80 -3.64
N ALA A 71 -13.62 -0.45 -3.18
CA ALA A 71 -12.81 -0.88 -2.04
C ALA A 71 -11.31 -0.66 -2.31
N THR A 72 -10.84 -0.96 -3.52
CA THR A 72 -9.44 -0.73 -3.93
C THR A 72 -9.09 0.76 -3.91
N ILE A 73 -9.95 1.61 -4.47
CA ILE A 73 -9.78 3.07 -4.43
C ILE A 73 -9.74 3.57 -2.98
N PHE A 74 -10.60 3.01 -2.13
CA PHE A 74 -10.67 3.39 -0.73
C PHE A 74 -9.40 3.00 0.04
N LEU A 75 -8.80 1.84 -0.23
CA LEU A 75 -7.50 1.47 0.32
C LEU A 75 -6.42 2.49 -0.05
N GLY A 76 -6.42 3.00 -1.28
CA GLY A 76 -5.53 4.08 -1.70
C GLY A 76 -5.67 5.33 -0.83
N LYS A 77 -6.90 5.74 -0.53
CA LYS A 77 -7.20 6.89 0.34
C LYS A 77 -6.78 6.66 1.80
N LEU A 78 -6.81 5.43 2.28
CA LEU A 78 -6.39 5.09 3.65
C LEU A 78 -4.88 5.04 3.81
N SER A 79 -4.11 4.92 2.73
CA SER A 79 -2.65 4.71 2.78
C SER A 79 -1.91 5.77 3.58
N SER A 80 -2.28 7.04 3.46
CA SER A 80 -1.66 8.14 4.19
C SER A 80 -2.10 8.26 5.65
N ARG A 81 -3.09 7.47 6.08
CA ARG A 81 -3.70 7.55 7.41
C ARG A 81 -3.25 6.44 8.36
N VAL A 82 -2.37 5.59 7.93
CA VAL A 82 -1.89 4.44 8.71
C VAL A 82 -0.37 4.31 8.61
N ALA A 83 0.22 3.72 9.64
CA ALA A 83 1.65 3.44 9.69
C ALA A 83 2.10 2.53 8.55
N GLU A 84 3.40 2.58 8.23
CA GLU A 84 4.01 1.83 7.13
C GLU A 84 3.78 0.32 7.24
N GLU A 85 3.94 -0.25 8.42
CA GLU A 85 3.71 -1.68 8.68
C GLU A 85 2.29 -2.12 8.32
N VAL A 86 1.30 -1.25 8.60
CA VAL A 86 -0.11 -1.50 8.26
C VAL A 86 -0.31 -1.44 6.75
N ARG A 87 0.34 -0.48 6.07
CA ARG A 87 0.32 -0.39 4.61
C ARG A 87 0.86 -1.67 3.96
N HIS A 88 2.02 -2.14 4.40
CA HIS A 88 2.65 -3.36 3.88
C HIS A 88 1.79 -4.60 4.10
N ARG A 89 1.15 -4.71 5.27
CA ARG A 89 0.38 -5.90 5.65
C ARG A 89 -1.03 -5.92 5.05
N ALA A 90 -1.70 -4.78 4.93
CA ALA A 90 -3.13 -4.74 4.66
C ALA A 90 -3.53 -3.95 3.40
N ILE A 91 -2.79 -2.90 3.01
CA ILE A 91 -3.17 -2.01 1.90
C ILE A 91 -2.52 -2.45 0.59
N TYR A 92 -1.21 -2.54 0.54
CA TYR A 92 -0.49 -2.85 -0.70
C TYR A 92 -0.77 -4.24 -1.26
N PRO A 93 -0.98 -5.30 -0.44
CA PRO A 93 -1.51 -6.56 -0.95
C PRO A 93 -2.90 -6.43 -1.61
N GLY A 94 -3.70 -5.45 -1.17
CA GLY A 94 -4.97 -5.11 -1.80
C GLY A 94 -4.79 -4.55 -3.21
N PHE A 95 -3.79 -3.70 -3.45
CA PHE A 95 -3.47 -3.22 -4.79
C PHE A 95 -3.03 -4.36 -5.71
N ALA A 96 -2.19 -5.26 -5.20
CA ALA A 96 -1.73 -6.44 -5.94
C ALA A 96 -2.89 -7.39 -6.31
N ARG A 97 -3.88 -7.57 -5.43
CA ARG A 97 -5.11 -8.33 -5.75
C ARG A 97 -5.93 -7.66 -6.83
N ALA A 98 -6.13 -6.34 -6.71
CA ALA A 98 -6.90 -5.58 -7.69
C ALA A 98 -6.27 -5.62 -9.09
N MET A 99 -4.95 -5.61 -9.21
CA MET A 99 -4.25 -5.75 -10.48
C MET A 99 -4.49 -7.10 -11.18
N LYS A 100 -4.95 -8.12 -10.45
CA LYS A 100 -5.30 -9.46 -10.99
C LYS A 100 -6.80 -9.68 -11.18
N ASP A 101 -7.62 -8.66 -10.91
CA ASP A 101 -9.07 -8.77 -11.00
C ASP A 101 -9.51 -8.99 -12.46
N PRO A 102 -10.49 -9.85 -12.73
CA PRO A 102 -11.05 -10.03 -14.07
C PRO A 102 -11.68 -8.74 -14.62
N PHE A 103 -12.15 -7.85 -13.76
CA PHE A 103 -12.78 -6.60 -14.14
C PHE A 103 -11.76 -5.50 -14.41
N VAL A 104 -11.77 -4.95 -15.63
CA VAL A 104 -10.80 -3.95 -16.10
C VAL A 104 -10.69 -2.75 -15.15
N HIS A 105 -11.82 -2.20 -14.69
CA HIS A 105 -11.81 -1.02 -13.82
C HIS A 105 -11.17 -1.30 -12.44
N CYS A 106 -11.24 -2.54 -11.96
CA CYS A 106 -10.56 -2.93 -10.74
C CYS A 106 -9.02 -2.95 -10.94
N ARG A 107 -8.54 -3.49 -12.08
CA ARG A 107 -7.10 -3.43 -12.43
C ARG A 107 -6.61 -1.98 -12.57
N ILE A 108 -7.40 -1.13 -13.22
CA ILE A 108 -7.14 0.31 -13.31
C ILE A 108 -7.06 0.95 -11.92
N ALA A 109 -7.99 0.62 -11.01
CA ALA A 109 -7.98 1.12 -9.65
C ALA A 109 -6.73 0.69 -8.88
N GLY A 110 -6.28 -0.56 -9.04
CA GLY A 110 -5.04 -1.07 -8.45
C GLY A 110 -3.81 -0.29 -8.92
N LEU A 111 -3.67 -0.06 -10.23
CA LEU A 111 -2.57 0.73 -10.80
C LEU A 111 -2.62 2.20 -10.34
N LYS A 112 -3.78 2.85 -10.41
CA LYS A 112 -3.94 4.25 -9.96
C LYS A 112 -3.65 4.42 -8.48
N SER A 113 -4.09 3.49 -7.64
CA SER A 113 -3.80 3.51 -6.21
C SER A 113 -2.30 3.30 -5.93
N THR A 114 -1.65 2.41 -6.67
CA THR A 114 -0.20 2.23 -6.61
C THR A 114 0.54 3.51 -7.01
N LEU A 115 0.17 4.12 -8.14
CA LEU A 115 0.76 5.37 -8.62
C LEU A 115 0.62 6.51 -7.59
N ALA A 116 -0.58 6.68 -7.03
CA ALA A 116 -0.84 7.70 -6.01
C ALA A 116 -0.05 7.50 -4.71
N CYS A 117 0.39 6.28 -4.44
CA CYS A 117 1.14 5.94 -3.24
C CYS A 117 2.65 5.80 -3.47
N LEU A 118 3.18 5.97 -4.68
CA LEU A 118 4.60 5.73 -5.01
C LEU A 118 5.56 6.49 -4.10
N SER A 119 5.22 7.71 -3.68
CA SER A 119 6.05 8.52 -2.80
C SER A 119 6.14 8.01 -1.35
N ILE A 120 5.17 7.20 -0.93
CA ILE A 120 5.09 6.65 0.43
C ILE A 120 5.28 5.13 0.49
N ILE A 121 5.41 4.47 -0.65
CA ILE A 121 5.73 3.04 -0.71
C ILE A 121 7.23 2.86 -0.51
N ASP A 122 7.61 2.00 0.44
CA ASP A 122 8.99 1.56 0.59
C ASP A 122 9.52 0.96 -0.72
N LYS A 123 10.67 1.48 -1.18
CA LYS A 123 11.23 1.14 -2.49
C LYS A 123 11.57 -0.35 -2.65
N PRO A 124 12.21 -1.02 -1.68
CA PRO A 124 12.40 -2.47 -1.67
C PRO A 124 11.09 -3.25 -1.75
N PHE A 125 10.06 -2.83 -1.00
CA PHE A 125 8.75 -3.49 -1.06
C PHE A 125 8.09 -3.31 -2.43
N PHE A 126 8.12 -2.09 -2.99
CA PHE A 126 7.61 -1.85 -4.33
C PHE A 126 8.30 -2.76 -5.36
N ALA A 127 9.63 -2.76 -5.38
CA ALA A 127 10.42 -3.52 -6.35
C ALA A 127 10.15 -5.03 -6.29
N THR A 128 9.93 -5.59 -5.09
CA THR A 128 9.81 -7.05 -4.91
C THR A 128 8.37 -7.55 -4.89
N LYS A 129 7.39 -6.71 -4.55
CA LYS A 129 6.00 -7.12 -4.34
C LYS A 129 5.01 -6.53 -5.33
N LEU A 130 5.15 -5.25 -5.68
CA LEU A 130 4.20 -4.56 -6.56
C LEU A 130 4.67 -4.48 -8.01
N LEU A 131 5.93 -4.14 -8.25
CA LEU A 131 6.47 -3.98 -9.60
C LEU A 131 6.29 -5.23 -10.48
N PRO A 132 6.48 -6.47 -10.02
CA PRO A 132 6.21 -7.65 -10.84
C PRO A 132 4.75 -7.75 -11.32
N GLN A 133 3.80 -7.30 -10.50
CA GLN A 133 2.38 -7.27 -10.87
C GLN A 133 2.10 -6.16 -11.89
N VAL A 134 2.73 -5.00 -11.74
CA VAL A 134 2.64 -3.89 -12.70
C VAL A 134 3.23 -4.32 -14.04
N CYS A 135 4.42 -4.94 -14.06
CA CYS A 135 5.05 -5.43 -15.28
C CYS A 135 4.17 -6.43 -16.04
N ALA A 136 3.48 -7.33 -15.33
CA ALA A 136 2.55 -8.26 -15.97
C ALA A 136 1.40 -7.56 -16.70
N LEU A 137 0.99 -6.37 -16.27
CA LEU A 137 -0.09 -5.59 -16.89
C LEU A 137 0.34 -4.78 -18.13
N THR A 138 1.63 -4.71 -18.45
CA THR A 138 2.10 -4.05 -19.70
C THR A 138 1.67 -4.80 -20.96
N VAL A 139 1.24 -6.05 -20.81
CA VAL A 139 0.68 -6.89 -21.90
C VAL A 139 -0.80 -7.22 -21.68
N ASP A 140 -1.52 -6.43 -20.84
CA ASP A 140 -2.97 -6.59 -20.61
C ASP A 140 -3.75 -6.44 -21.92
N GLY A 141 -4.89 -7.14 -22.04
CA GLY A 141 -5.78 -7.02 -23.19
C GLY A 141 -6.37 -5.61 -23.40
N ASN A 142 -6.48 -4.81 -22.32
CA ASN A 142 -7.03 -3.46 -22.35
C ASN A 142 -5.91 -2.40 -22.48
N SER A 143 -6.04 -1.48 -23.46
CA SER A 143 -5.02 -0.46 -23.73
C SER A 143 -4.79 0.48 -22.57
N ILE A 144 -5.85 0.92 -21.87
CA ILE A 144 -5.76 1.85 -20.74
C ILE A 144 -4.97 1.20 -19.57
N VAL A 145 -5.16 -0.11 -19.36
CA VAL A 145 -4.40 -0.84 -18.33
C VAL A 145 -2.93 -0.89 -18.70
N ARG A 146 -2.59 -1.19 -19.97
CA ARG A 146 -1.19 -1.20 -20.45
C ARG A 146 -0.51 0.16 -20.28
N GLU A 147 -1.18 1.22 -20.72
CA GLU A 147 -0.67 2.59 -20.62
C GLU A 147 -0.42 3.00 -19.16
N LEU A 148 -1.36 2.70 -18.26
CA LEU A 148 -1.19 2.95 -16.83
C LEU A 148 -0.07 2.13 -16.22
N ALA A 149 0.09 0.87 -16.62
CA ALA A 149 1.18 0.03 -16.13
C ALA A 149 2.55 0.61 -16.55
N ILE A 150 2.69 1.04 -17.80
CA ILE A 150 3.90 1.70 -18.30
C ILE A 150 4.16 2.98 -17.50
N ASN A 151 3.14 3.82 -17.29
CA ASN A 151 3.27 5.05 -16.51
C ASN A 151 3.73 4.79 -15.05
N VAL A 152 3.20 3.77 -14.39
CA VAL A 152 3.65 3.39 -13.03
C VAL A 152 5.13 2.99 -13.04
N ILE A 153 5.59 2.27 -14.07
CA ILE A 153 7.01 1.88 -14.22
C ILE A 153 7.87 3.13 -14.40
N GLU A 154 7.51 4.01 -15.32
CA GLU A 154 8.23 5.24 -15.62
C GLU A 154 8.38 6.14 -14.39
N GLU A 155 7.29 6.40 -13.68
CA GLU A 155 7.27 7.20 -12.45
C GLU A 155 8.09 6.54 -11.31
N SER A 156 8.18 5.21 -11.28
CA SER A 156 8.95 4.49 -10.26
C SER A 156 10.45 4.48 -10.51
N LEU A 157 10.91 4.72 -11.75
CA LEU A 157 12.32 4.57 -12.14
C LEU A 157 13.26 5.49 -11.34
N HIS A 158 12.85 6.71 -11.05
CA HIS A 158 13.68 7.65 -10.27
C HIS A 158 13.94 7.09 -8.88
N GLY A 159 12.90 6.67 -8.17
CA GLY A 159 13.02 6.09 -6.84
C GLY A 159 13.85 4.78 -6.81
N LEU A 160 13.77 3.96 -7.86
CA LEU A 160 14.59 2.76 -7.97
C LEU A 160 16.07 3.07 -8.24
N LYS A 161 16.36 4.13 -9.00
CA LYS A 161 17.74 4.62 -9.20
C LYS A 161 18.34 5.16 -7.91
N ASP A 162 17.55 5.91 -7.13
CA ASP A 162 17.96 6.42 -5.81
C ASP A 162 18.28 5.26 -4.87
N LEU A 163 17.40 4.25 -4.79
CA LEU A 163 17.63 3.04 -4.01
C LEU A 163 18.96 2.34 -4.38
N ASN A 164 19.24 2.21 -5.68
CA ASN A 164 20.50 1.63 -6.14
C ASN A 164 21.71 2.46 -5.70
N GLY A 165 21.62 3.80 -5.71
CA GLY A 165 22.65 4.70 -5.19
C GLY A 165 22.89 4.51 -3.70
N GLU A 166 21.81 4.43 -2.90
CA GLU A 166 21.86 4.17 -1.46
C GLU A 166 22.50 2.80 -1.17
N MET A 167 22.12 1.76 -1.88
CA MET A 167 22.69 0.42 -1.73
C MET A 167 24.19 0.36 -2.05
N LYS A 168 24.62 1.03 -3.11
CA LYS A 168 26.05 1.13 -3.47
C LYS A 168 26.85 1.83 -2.39
N SER A 169 26.33 2.94 -1.83
CA SER A 169 26.97 3.67 -0.74
C SER A 169 27.09 2.83 0.53
N GLN A 170 26.03 2.08 0.87
CA GLN A 170 26.04 1.16 2.01
C GLN A 170 27.03 0.00 1.82
N GLN A 171 27.13 -0.53 0.60
CA GLN A 171 28.09 -1.58 0.29
C GLN A 171 29.52 -1.08 0.43
N ALA A 172 29.85 0.07 -0.14
CA ALA A 172 31.18 0.68 -0.02
C ALA A 172 31.57 0.97 1.45
N ALA A 173 30.60 1.45 2.26
CA ALA A 173 30.83 1.66 3.68
C ALA A 173 31.15 0.36 4.43
N LYS A 174 30.42 -0.73 4.15
CA LYS A 174 30.65 -2.04 4.75
C LYS A 174 32.00 -2.63 4.34
N GLU A 175 32.39 -2.46 3.09
CA GLU A 175 33.71 -2.91 2.58
C GLU A 175 34.85 -2.16 3.27
N ALA A 176 34.74 -0.83 3.39
CA ALA A 176 35.72 -0.01 4.10
C ALA A 176 35.83 -0.37 5.59
N GLU A 177 34.72 -0.68 6.25
CA GLU A 177 34.72 -1.12 7.65
C GLU A 177 35.38 -2.51 7.80
N ARG A 178 35.13 -3.44 6.90
CA ARG A 178 35.79 -4.76 6.88
C ARG A 178 37.30 -4.64 6.69
N GLU A 179 37.75 -3.76 5.81
CA GLU A 179 39.18 -3.52 5.58
C GLU A 179 39.83 -2.94 6.84
N ARG A 180 39.20 -1.95 7.50
CA ARG A 180 39.71 -1.37 8.77
C ARG A 180 39.83 -2.43 9.87
N LEU A 181 38.81 -3.27 10.03
CA LEU A 181 38.83 -4.34 11.05
C LEU A 181 39.94 -5.38 10.74
N GLY A 182 40.10 -5.76 9.46
CA GLY A 182 41.15 -6.69 9.03
C GLY A 182 42.57 -6.14 9.23
N VAL A 183 42.77 -4.83 9.06
CA VAL A 183 44.05 -4.19 9.35
C VAL A 183 44.31 -4.16 10.86
N ALA A 184 43.31 -3.76 11.66
CA ALA A 184 43.45 -3.70 13.13
C ALA A 184 43.72 -5.08 13.76
N GLU A 185 43.14 -6.14 13.22
CA GLU A 185 43.40 -7.51 13.68
C GLU A 185 44.81 -8.00 13.34
N LYS A 186 45.33 -7.68 12.15
CA LYS A 186 46.72 -7.95 11.77
C LYS A 186 47.71 -7.24 12.65
N GLU A 187 47.46 -5.96 12.99
CA GLU A 187 48.30 -5.18 13.88
C GLU A 187 48.32 -5.75 15.31
N ARG A 188 47.17 -6.19 15.85
CA ARG A 188 47.07 -6.87 17.15
C ARG A 188 47.86 -8.18 17.20
N LEU A 189 47.77 -8.99 16.15
CA LEU A 189 48.48 -10.26 16.06
C LEU A 189 50.02 -10.03 15.96
N SER A 190 50.45 -9.00 15.24
CA SER A 190 51.87 -8.66 15.15
C SER A 190 52.44 -8.12 16.48
N ALA A 191 51.66 -7.35 17.27
CA ALA A 191 52.05 -6.82 18.57
C ALA A 191 52.08 -7.88 19.68
N SER A 192 51.32 -8.98 19.56
CA SER A 192 51.32 -10.07 20.55
C SER A 192 52.38 -11.14 20.32
N ASN A 193 53.17 -11.05 19.24
CA ASN A 193 54.27 -11.96 18.91
C ASN A 193 55.67 -11.36 19.23
N ILE A 194 55.71 -10.26 19.98
CA ILE A 194 56.93 -9.62 20.55
C ILE A 194 56.93 -9.81 22.08
#